data_ef00f7f36b77ae241261ad4094b99e8d
#
_entry.id   ef00f7f36b77ae241261ad4094b99e8d
#
_cell.length_a   1.000
_cell.length_b   1.000
_cell.length_c   1.000
_cell.angle_alpha   90.00
_cell.angle_beta   90.00
_cell.angle_gamma   90.00
#
_symmetry.space_group_name_H-M   'P 1'
#
loop_
_entity.id
_entity.type
_entity.pdbx_description
1 polymer ?
#
loop_
_entity_poly.entity_id
_entity_poly.type
_entity_poly.pdbx_seq_one_letter_code
_entity_poly.pdbx_strand_id
1 'polypeptide(L)'
;MPYITDHKQKFTDLKFHIANQDQLRRQANGGNSILFSYPPDEEQQYIEKAKELYADNAFFIDVSKLLVQFIDEDGWDSFSEYYNDFRNTPHLIFRSDDPTPDLFDLIISEIEDACRNDKIPFLIRTGCLFGTGIENVNIMEHKAVMNLPHPLVIFYP
;
A
#
# COMPACT_ATOMS: atom_id res chain seq x y z
N MET A 1 8.28 29.22 -7.96
CA MET A 1 8.44 27.84 -8.40
C MET A 1 7.25 27.02 -7.94
N PRO A 2 6.32 26.71 -8.84
CA PRO A 2 5.10 25.98 -8.45
C PRO A 2 5.35 24.61 -7.86
N TYR A 3 6.42 23.93 -8.25
CA TYR A 3 6.72 22.58 -7.80
C TYR A 3 7.05 22.46 -6.31
N ILE A 4 7.82 23.40 -5.76
CA ILE A 4 8.22 23.37 -4.35
C ILE A 4 7.00 23.63 -3.45
N THR A 5 6.10 24.50 -3.90
CA THR A 5 4.88 24.80 -3.18
C THR A 5 3.92 23.60 -3.19
N ASP A 6 3.89 22.86 -4.30
CA ASP A 6 3.05 21.65 -4.45
C ASP A 6 3.48 20.53 -3.50
N HIS A 7 4.77 20.23 -3.40
CA HIS A 7 5.28 19.20 -2.49
C HIS A 7 4.91 19.51 -1.04
N LYS A 8 5.15 20.74 -0.61
CA LYS A 8 4.85 21.19 0.75
C LYS A 8 3.35 21.13 1.03
N GLN A 9 2.53 21.56 0.08
CA GLN A 9 1.08 21.55 0.21
C GLN A 9 0.55 20.12 0.31
N LYS A 10 1.08 19.20 -0.50
CA LYS A 10 0.67 17.79 -0.47
C LYS A 10 0.92 17.15 0.90
N PHE A 11 2.08 17.40 1.50
CA PHE A 11 2.40 16.87 2.83
C PHE A 11 1.59 17.56 3.93
N THR A 12 1.27 18.82 3.77
CA THR A 12 0.36 19.55 4.69
C THR A 12 -1.04 18.93 4.65
N ASP A 13 -1.55 18.67 3.45
CA ASP A 13 -2.86 18.04 3.27
C ASP A 13 -2.87 16.61 3.82
N LEU A 14 -1.80 15.86 3.58
CA LEU A 14 -1.67 14.51 4.13
C LEU A 14 -1.72 14.52 5.66
N LYS A 15 -0.99 15.42 6.30
CA LYS A 15 -0.99 15.57 7.76
C LYS A 15 -2.39 15.87 8.28
N PHE A 16 -3.11 16.76 7.59
CA PHE A 16 -4.48 17.10 7.95
C PHE A 16 -5.41 15.90 7.89
N HIS A 17 -5.35 15.12 6.81
CA HIS A 17 -6.21 13.95 6.63
C HIS A 17 -5.90 12.84 7.62
N ILE A 18 -4.64 12.63 7.95
CA ILE A 18 -4.24 11.65 8.98
C ILE A 18 -4.80 12.07 10.34
N ALA A 19 -4.73 13.36 10.69
CA ALA A 19 -5.20 13.88 11.96
C ALA A 19 -6.74 13.89 12.08
N ASN A 20 -7.45 13.87 10.95
CA ASN A 20 -8.91 13.95 10.89
C ASN A 20 -9.54 12.67 10.32
N GLN A 21 -9.19 11.53 10.86
CA GLN A 21 -9.65 10.22 10.41
C GLN A 21 -11.19 10.09 10.41
N ASP A 22 -11.87 10.66 11.39
CA ASP A 22 -13.34 10.60 11.46
C ASP A 22 -13.98 11.32 10.27
N GLN A 23 -13.44 12.47 9.87
CA GLN A 23 -13.90 13.19 8.71
C GLN A 23 -13.64 12.41 7.42
N LEU A 24 -12.47 11.76 7.33
CA LEU A 24 -12.12 10.90 6.21
C LEU A 24 -13.14 9.79 6.03
N ARG A 25 -13.52 9.13 7.12
CA ARG A 25 -14.51 8.05 7.11
C ARG A 25 -15.89 8.54 6.65
N ARG A 26 -16.30 9.72 7.07
CA ARG A 26 -17.58 10.30 6.65
C ARG A 26 -17.60 10.62 5.15
N GLN A 27 -16.54 11.20 4.64
CA GLN A 27 -16.43 11.57 3.22
C GLN A 27 -16.31 10.36 2.30
N ALA A 28 -15.70 9.29 2.79
CA ALA A 28 -15.42 8.09 2.01
C ALA A 28 -16.38 6.92 2.31
N ASN A 29 -17.56 7.19 2.86
CA ASN A 29 -18.58 6.17 3.16
C ASN A 29 -18.03 5.01 4.01
N GLY A 30 -17.26 5.34 5.06
CA GLY A 30 -16.63 4.37 5.94
C GLY A 30 -15.21 3.98 5.52
N GLY A 31 -14.72 4.45 4.40
CA GLY A 31 -13.36 4.23 3.95
C GLY A 31 -12.34 4.84 4.91
N ASN A 32 -11.17 4.24 5.00
CA ASN A 32 -10.11 4.61 5.94
C ASN A 32 -8.74 4.67 5.25
N SER A 33 -8.72 5.10 3.99
CA SER A 33 -7.49 5.14 3.19
C SER A 33 -7.32 6.50 2.53
N ILE A 34 -6.06 6.90 2.39
CA ILE A 34 -5.66 8.13 1.74
C ILE A 34 -4.77 7.75 0.56
N LEU A 35 -5.17 8.13 -0.66
CA LEU A 35 -4.32 8.01 -1.83
C LEU A 35 -3.45 9.26 -1.94
N PHE A 36 -2.14 9.07 -1.84
CA PHE A 36 -1.16 10.12 -1.96
C PHE A 36 -0.50 10.03 -3.33
N SER A 37 -0.88 10.91 -4.23
CA SER A 37 -0.43 10.91 -5.64
C SER A 37 0.70 11.88 -5.87
N TYR A 38 1.63 11.48 -6.76
CA TYR A 38 2.78 12.31 -7.15
C TYR A 38 3.25 11.89 -8.55
N PRO A 39 4.06 12.71 -9.24
CA PRO A 39 4.65 12.32 -10.51
C PRO A 39 5.55 11.08 -10.33
N PRO A 40 5.44 10.07 -11.20
CA PRO A 40 6.20 8.80 -11.03
C PRO A 40 7.71 8.98 -10.98
N ASP A 41 8.26 9.95 -11.68
CA ASP A 41 9.69 10.25 -11.71
C ASP A 41 10.19 10.91 -10.42
N GLU A 42 9.30 11.36 -9.56
CA GLU A 42 9.62 11.96 -8.26
C GLU A 42 9.35 11.03 -7.07
N GLU A 43 9.00 9.78 -7.32
CA GLU A 43 8.60 8.82 -6.26
C GLU A 43 9.62 8.72 -5.14
N GLN A 44 10.89 8.57 -5.48
CA GLN A 44 11.95 8.42 -4.48
C GLN A 44 12.03 9.62 -3.54
N GLN A 45 11.89 10.83 -4.08
CA GLN A 45 11.92 12.06 -3.30
C GLN A 45 10.75 12.13 -2.31
N TYR A 46 9.55 11.74 -2.75
CA TYR A 46 8.37 11.71 -1.89
C TYR A 46 8.48 10.67 -0.78
N ILE A 47 9.01 9.48 -1.11
CA ILE A 47 9.23 8.43 -0.11
C ILE A 47 10.25 8.89 0.95
N GLU A 48 11.37 9.47 0.53
CA GLU A 48 12.40 9.98 1.45
C GLU A 48 11.86 11.07 2.36
N LYS A 49 11.09 11.99 1.80
CA LYS A 49 10.47 13.07 2.57
C LYS A 49 9.46 12.54 3.58
N ALA A 50 8.65 11.56 3.19
CA ALA A 50 7.70 10.94 4.09
C ALA A 50 8.41 10.21 5.24
N LYS A 51 9.49 9.49 4.95
CA LYS A 51 10.29 8.81 5.97
C LYS A 51 10.91 9.79 6.96
N GLU A 52 11.33 10.96 6.47
CA GLU A 52 11.85 12.03 7.32
C GLU A 52 10.77 12.59 8.26
N LEU A 53 9.57 12.84 7.72
CA LEU A 53 8.48 13.47 8.48
C LEU A 53 7.79 12.49 9.45
N TYR A 54 7.74 11.21 9.13
CA TYR A 54 6.96 10.21 9.88
C TYR A 54 7.82 9.08 10.46
N ALA A 55 9.13 9.26 10.58
CA ALA A 55 10.07 8.21 10.99
C ALA A 55 9.63 7.43 12.24
N ASP A 56 9.11 8.14 13.25
CA ASP A 56 8.74 7.52 14.54
C ASP A 56 7.29 7.08 14.61
N ASN A 57 6.44 7.58 13.70
CA ASN A 57 4.98 7.41 13.77
C ASN A 57 4.42 6.49 12.69
N ALA A 58 5.20 6.17 11.68
CA ALA A 58 4.75 5.39 10.54
C ALA A 58 5.59 4.13 10.35
N PHE A 59 4.95 3.12 9.76
CA PHE A 59 5.64 1.93 9.27
C PHE A 59 5.49 1.89 7.75
N PHE A 60 6.61 1.89 7.04
CA PHE A 60 6.64 1.88 5.58
C PHE A 60 6.68 0.45 5.07
N ILE A 61 5.62 0.06 4.37
CA ILE A 61 5.47 -1.26 3.79
C ILE A 61 5.86 -1.16 2.32
N ASP A 62 7.02 -1.70 1.97
CA ASP A 62 7.50 -1.72 0.60
C ASP A 62 6.87 -2.91 -0.13
N VAL A 63 5.86 -2.65 -0.94
CA VAL A 63 5.10 -3.68 -1.65
C VAL A 63 6.00 -4.45 -2.62
N SER A 64 7.01 -3.80 -3.21
CA SER A 64 7.95 -4.48 -4.10
C SER A 64 8.76 -5.54 -3.37
N LYS A 65 9.12 -5.31 -2.11
CA LYS A 65 9.81 -6.32 -1.28
C LYS A 65 8.90 -7.48 -0.92
N LEU A 66 7.62 -7.20 -0.65
CA LEU A 66 6.64 -8.26 -0.38
C LEU A 66 6.44 -9.15 -1.61
N LEU A 67 6.41 -8.54 -2.80
CA LEU A 67 6.30 -9.29 -4.05
C LEU A 67 7.49 -10.24 -4.24
N VAL A 68 8.71 -9.75 -4.01
CA VAL A 68 9.92 -10.58 -4.07
C VAL A 68 9.87 -11.70 -3.04
N GLN A 69 9.49 -11.39 -1.82
CA GLN A 69 9.33 -12.39 -0.75
C GLN A 69 8.33 -13.47 -1.14
N PHE A 70 7.19 -13.08 -1.69
CA PHE A 70 6.17 -14.01 -2.16
C PHE A 70 6.69 -14.95 -3.25
N ILE A 71 7.44 -14.42 -4.20
CA ILE A 71 8.05 -15.21 -5.28
C ILE A 71 9.12 -16.16 -4.71
N ASP A 72 9.94 -15.67 -3.78
CA ASP A 72 11.06 -16.43 -3.22
C ASP A 72 10.63 -17.60 -2.32
N GLU A 73 9.42 -17.58 -1.76
CA GLU A 73 8.90 -18.67 -0.94
C GLU A 73 8.88 -20.01 -1.69
N ASP A 74 8.49 -19.99 -2.97
CA ASP A 74 8.47 -21.19 -3.82
C ASP A 74 9.73 -21.34 -4.69
N GLY A 75 10.58 -20.30 -4.74
CA GLY A 75 11.70 -20.20 -5.65
C GLY A 75 11.28 -19.76 -7.04
N TRP A 76 12.22 -19.14 -7.75
CA TRP A 76 11.93 -18.53 -9.06
C TRP A 76 11.45 -19.56 -10.11
N ASP A 77 12.09 -20.73 -10.16
CA ASP A 77 11.77 -21.72 -11.18
C ASP A 77 10.34 -22.25 -11.01
N SER A 78 9.97 -22.63 -9.79
CA SER A 78 8.61 -23.08 -9.47
C SER A 78 7.57 -21.99 -9.70
N PHE A 79 7.87 -20.77 -9.31
CA PHE A 79 6.97 -19.62 -9.50
C PHE A 79 6.78 -19.33 -10.99
N SER A 80 7.85 -19.36 -11.80
CA SER A 80 7.73 -19.03 -13.22
C SER A 80 6.90 -20.07 -13.98
N GLU A 81 6.99 -21.35 -13.63
CA GLU A 81 6.13 -22.39 -14.19
C GLU A 81 4.66 -22.13 -13.83
N TYR A 82 4.40 -21.86 -12.56
CA TYR A 82 3.03 -21.57 -12.09
C TYR A 82 2.49 -20.30 -12.74
N TYR A 83 3.32 -19.27 -12.87
CA TYR A 83 2.94 -18.01 -13.54
C TYR A 83 2.59 -18.24 -15.00
N ASN A 84 3.35 -19.07 -15.72
CA ASN A 84 3.06 -19.37 -17.13
C ASN A 84 1.69 -20.05 -17.33
N ASP A 85 1.29 -20.89 -16.38
CA ASP A 85 -0.02 -21.55 -16.43
C ASP A 85 -1.18 -20.55 -16.19
N PHE A 86 -0.96 -19.50 -15.43
CA PHE A 86 -2.00 -18.55 -15.03
C PHE A 86 -1.73 -17.13 -15.53
N ARG A 87 -0.85 -16.94 -16.51
CA ARG A 87 -0.47 -15.60 -16.98
C ARG A 87 -1.63 -14.72 -17.47
N ASN A 88 -2.72 -15.34 -17.92
CA ASN A 88 -3.91 -14.63 -18.39
C ASN A 88 -4.89 -14.30 -17.25
N THR A 89 -4.64 -14.84 -16.07
CA THR A 89 -5.45 -14.64 -14.87
C THR A 89 -4.56 -14.43 -13.66
N PRO A 90 -3.72 -13.36 -13.65
CA PRO A 90 -2.71 -13.15 -12.60
C PRO A 90 -3.31 -13.00 -11.20
N HIS A 91 -4.56 -12.54 -11.09
CA HIS A 91 -5.24 -12.44 -9.81
C HIS A 91 -5.39 -13.78 -9.10
N LEU A 92 -5.41 -14.90 -9.83
CA LEU A 92 -5.48 -16.24 -9.23
C LEU A 92 -4.16 -16.64 -8.56
N ILE A 93 -3.05 -15.98 -8.95
CA ILE A 93 -1.73 -16.23 -8.37
C ILE A 93 -1.52 -15.37 -7.12
N PHE A 94 -1.80 -14.07 -7.23
CA PHE A 94 -1.46 -13.07 -6.22
C PHE A 94 -2.60 -12.77 -5.24
N ARG A 95 -3.80 -13.16 -5.58
CA ARG A 95 -5.01 -12.95 -4.78
C ARG A 95 -5.96 -14.13 -5.01
N SER A 96 -5.66 -15.25 -4.37
CA SER A 96 -6.47 -16.47 -4.48
C SER A 96 -7.27 -16.72 -3.21
N ASP A 97 -8.28 -17.59 -3.31
CA ASP A 97 -9.07 -18.04 -2.16
C ASP A 97 -8.43 -19.27 -1.47
N ASP A 98 -7.23 -19.63 -1.86
CA ASP A 98 -6.47 -20.73 -1.25
C ASP A 98 -6.17 -20.43 0.22
N PRO A 99 -6.14 -21.45 1.10
CA PRO A 99 -5.76 -21.26 2.50
C PRO A 99 -4.30 -20.85 2.69
N THR A 100 -3.45 -21.04 1.69
CA THR A 100 -2.06 -20.55 1.73
C THR A 100 -2.03 -19.04 1.50
N PRO A 101 -1.36 -18.26 2.37
CA PRO A 101 -1.29 -16.80 2.19
C PRO A 101 -0.70 -16.43 0.84
N ASP A 102 -1.41 -15.57 0.12
CA ASP A 102 -0.95 -14.99 -1.16
C ASP A 102 -0.37 -13.59 -0.94
N LEU A 103 0.02 -12.91 -2.02
CA LEU A 103 0.57 -11.55 -1.94
C LEU A 103 -0.43 -10.57 -1.31
N PHE A 104 -1.71 -10.67 -1.67
CA PHE A 104 -2.74 -9.81 -1.09
C PHE A 104 -2.82 -10.00 0.43
N ASP A 105 -2.80 -11.24 0.90
CA ASP A 105 -2.83 -11.56 2.33
C ASP A 105 -1.60 -11.02 3.05
N LEU A 106 -0.42 -11.09 2.43
CA LEU A 106 0.82 -10.52 2.99
C LEU A 106 0.69 -9.01 3.17
N ILE A 107 0.14 -8.32 2.19
CA ILE A 107 -0.07 -6.86 2.26
C ILE A 107 -1.00 -6.51 3.42
N ILE A 108 -2.15 -7.18 3.51
CA ILE A 108 -3.12 -6.92 4.57
C ILE A 108 -2.53 -7.22 5.94
N SER A 109 -1.78 -8.32 6.07
CA SER A 109 -1.12 -8.70 7.31
C SER A 109 -0.11 -7.66 7.79
N GLU A 110 0.71 -7.12 6.88
CA GLU A 110 1.66 -6.06 7.21
C GLU A 110 0.97 -4.76 7.66
N ILE A 111 -0.16 -4.42 7.02
CA ILE A 111 -0.96 -3.26 7.42
C ILE A 111 -1.49 -3.44 8.84
N GLU A 112 -2.04 -4.61 9.14
CA GLU A 112 -2.55 -4.91 10.48
C GLU A 112 -1.45 -4.88 11.53
N ASP A 113 -0.28 -5.46 11.23
CA ASP A 113 0.87 -5.48 12.13
C ASP A 113 1.38 -4.07 12.44
N ALA A 114 1.41 -3.19 11.47
CA ALA A 114 1.79 -1.78 11.69
C ALA A 114 0.87 -1.14 12.73
N CYS A 115 -0.44 -1.32 12.59
CA CYS A 115 -1.42 -0.76 13.52
C CYS A 115 -1.35 -1.40 14.92
N ARG A 116 -1.03 -2.70 15.01
CA ARG A 116 -0.80 -3.36 16.30
C ARG A 116 0.37 -2.77 17.06
N ASN A 117 1.37 -2.28 16.33
CA ASN A 117 2.53 -1.59 16.90
C ASN A 117 2.33 -0.08 17.04
N ASP A 118 1.10 0.38 16.93
CA ASP A 118 0.70 1.80 17.01
C ASP A 118 1.43 2.68 16.00
N LYS A 119 1.57 2.17 14.78
CA LYS A 119 2.18 2.87 13.66
C LYS A 119 1.17 3.08 12.54
N ILE A 120 1.28 4.21 11.85
CA ILE A 120 0.46 4.50 10.68
C ILE A 120 1.02 3.70 9.50
N PRO A 121 0.22 2.83 8.86
CA PRO A 121 0.72 2.06 7.72
C PRO A 121 0.82 2.94 6.46
N PHE A 122 2.00 2.94 5.85
CA PHE A 122 2.27 3.61 4.57
C PHE A 122 2.65 2.54 3.55
N LEU A 123 1.83 2.34 2.52
CA LEU A 123 2.20 1.48 1.39
C LEU A 123 3.01 2.29 0.38
N ILE A 124 4.20 1.82 0.09
CA ILE A 124 5.09 2.44 -0.89
C ILE A 124 5.42 1.46 -2.01
N ARG A 125 5.83 1.97 -3.15
CA ARG A 125 6.22 1.18 -4.33
C ARG A 125 5.06 0.31 -4.86
N THR A 126 3.86 0.85 -4.80
CA THR A 126 2.64 0.14 -5.25
C THR A 126 2.57 -0.06 -6.76
N GLY A 127 3.42 0.62 -7.53
CA GLY A 127 3.49 0.44 -8.98
C GLY A 127 3.77 -1.00 -9.41
N CYS A 128 4.45 -1.79 -8.57
CA CYS A 128 4.74 -3.20 -8.86
C CYS A 128 3.48 -4.08 -8.87
N LEU A 129 2.35 -3.58 -8.35
CA LEU A 129 1.08 -4.31 -8.38
C LEU A 129 0.44 -4.32 -9.77
N PHE A 130 0.90 -3.46 -10.67
CA PHE A 130 0.42 -3.47 -12.04
C PHE A 130 0.65 -4.84 -12.67
N GLY A 131 -0.39 -5.41 -13.24
CA GLY A 131 -0.33 -6.75 -13.84
C GLY A 131 -0.55 -7.92 -12.89
N THR A 132 -0.64 -7.68 -11.56
CA THR A 132 -0.90 -8.74 -10.58
C THR A 132 -2.39 -9.04 -10.40
N GLY A 133 -3.27 -8.16 -10.87
CA GLY A 133 -4.70 -8.24 -10.60
C GLY A 133 -5.11 -7.65 -9.25
N ILE A 134 -4.15 -7.22 -8.43
CA ILE A 134 -4.42 -6.50 -7.18
C ILE A 134 -4.47 -5.00 -7.49
N GLU A 135 -5.59 -4.38 -7.18
CA GLU A 135 -5.78 -2.94 -7.34
C GLU A 135 -5.83 -2.28 -5.96
N ASN A 136 -5.46 -1.00 -5.90
CA ASN A 136 -5.52 -0.25 -4.64
C ASN A 136 -6.91 -0.28 -4.01
N VAL A 137 -7.95 -0.23 -4.81
CA VAL A 137 -9.33 -0.30 -4.33
C VAL A 137 -9.62 -1.60 -3.56
N ASN A 138 -9.02 -2.71 -3.97
CA ASN A 138 -9.20 -3.99 -3.27
C ASN A 138 -8.66 -3.93 -1.83
N ILE A 139 -7.54 -3.22 -1.66
CA ILE A 139 -6.94 -3.01 -0.33
C ILE A 139 -7.78 -2.03 0.47
N MET A 140 -8.17 -0.92 -0.14
CA MET A 140 -8.93 0.15 0.51
C MET A 140 -10.28 -0.32 1.03
N GLU A 141 -10.95 -1.19 0.30
CA GLU A 141 -12.28 -1.71 0.65
C GLU A 141 -12.26 -2.93 1.57
N HIS A 142 -11.07 -3.47 1.88
CA HIS A 142 -10.95 -4.61 2.78
C HIS A 142 -11.42 -4.23 4.18
N LYS A 143 -12.25 -5.07 4.78
CA LYS A 143 -12.86 -4.80 6.10
C LYS A 143 -11.81 -4.52 7.18
N ALA A 144 -10.71 -5.26 7.18
CA ALA A 144 -9.64 -5.06 8.14
C ALA A 144 -9.06 -3.65 8.02
N VAL A 145 -8.83 -3.16 6.80
CA VAL A 145 -8.29 -1.82 6.53
C VAL A 145 -9.28 -0.73 6.96
N MET A 146 -10.56 -0.91 6.65
CA MET A 146 -11.59 0.06 7.00
C MET A 146 -11.79 0.21 8.50
N ASN A 147 -11.49 -0.83 9.27
CA ASN A 147 -11.69 -0.86 10.73
C ASN A 147 -10.44 -0.59 11.57
N LEU A 148 -9.31 -0.23 10.93
CA LEU A 148 -8.06 0.03 11.64
C LEU A 148 -8.12 1.32 12.46
N PRO A 149 -7.36 1.37 13.59
CA PRO A 149 -7.29 2.59 14.41
C PRO A 149 -6.55 3.74 13.72
N HIS A 150 -5.69 3.46 12.73
CA HIS A 150 -5.00 4.47 11.94
C HIS A 150 -5.45 4.41 10.48
N PRO A 151 -5.43 5.55 9.76
CA PRO A 151 -5.71 5.53 8.32
C PRO A 151 -4.55 4.85 7.57
N LEU A 152 -4.90 4.16 6.49
CA LEU A 152 -3.91 3.62 5.57
C LEU A 152 -3.52 4.71 4.57
N VAL A 153 -2.23 4.97 4.41
CA VAL A 153 -1.72 5.89 3.39
C VAL A 153 -1.12 5.07 2.24
N ILE A 154 -1.64 5.27 1.04
CA ILE A 154 -1.16 4.56 -0.16
C ILE A 154 -0.43 5.56 -1.06
N PHE A 155 0.86 5.34 -1.29
CA PHE A 155 1.64 6.11 -2.23
C PHE A 155 1.35 5.59 -3.64
N TYR A 156 0.78 6.46 -4.45
CA TYR A 156 0.31 6.14 -5.80
C TYR A 156 1.00 7.06 -6.81
N PRO A 157 1.95 6.55 -7.62
CA PRO A 157 2.65 7.33 -8.62
C PRO A 157 1.79 7.73 -9.81
#